data_fef5f4139f8df1b8c97937d473437325
#
_entry.id   fef5f4139f8df1b8c97937d473437325
#
_cell.length_a   1.000
_cell.length_b   1.000
_cell.length_c   1.000
_cell.angle_alpha   90.00
_cell.angle_beta   90.00
_cell.angle_gamma   90.00
#
_symmetry.space_group_name_H-M   'P 1'
#
loop_
_entity.id
_entity.type
_entity.pdbx_description
1 polymer ?
#
loop_
_entity_poly.entity_id
_entity_poly.type
_entity_poly.pdbx_seq_one_letter_code
_entity_poly.pdbx_strand_id
1 'polypeptide(L)'
;MEAEKNYHMTADDFRRHGHALIDWIARYYETVETLPVLSQNRPGDVRRQLPDHAPQTGEPFSAMMQDVERIILPGVTHWQSPNFFAFFPSNSSFPAVLGELLSAGLGVQGMLWATSPACTELETHVMDWLVDMMGLPPVFKSDSAGGGVIQESASSGALCALVAARERATDFASNRHGGNGRRTAYASTQAHSSIEKAIKL
;
A
#
# COMPACT_ATOMS: atom_id res chain seq x y z
N MET A 1 30.93 29.55 19.24
CA MET A 1 30.43 28.22 18.90
C MET A 1 29.27 28.45 17.93
N GLU A 2 29.52 28.29 16.65
CA GLU A 2 28.39 28.23 15.68
C GLU A 2 27.56 27.01 16.04
N ALA A 3 26.26 27.21 16.23
CA ALA A 3 25.35 26.08 16.39
C ALA A 3 25.48 25.20 15.15
N GLU A 4 25.80 23.91 15.34
CA GLU A 4 25.79 22.93 14.27
C GLU A 4 24.47 23.12 13.50
N LYS A 5 24.59 23.39 12.19
CA LYS A 5 23.43 23.47 11.32
C LYS A 5 22.73 22.12 11.34
N ASN A 6 21.65 22.02 12.08
CA ASN A 6 20.79 20.84 12.05
C ASN A 6 20.11 20.81 10.68
N TYR A 7 20.45 19.82 9.85
CA TYR A 7 19.86 19.61 8.54
C TYR A 7 18.45 19.02 8.60
N HIS A 8 17.98 18.66 9.79
CA HIS A 8 16.64 18.12 9.98
C HIS A 8 15.63 19.22 10.23
N MET A 9 14.41 19.01 9.77
CA MET A 9 13.27 19.86 10.04
C MET A 9 13.01 19.93 11.55
N THR A 10 12.79 21.15 12.07
CA THR A 10 12.38 21.31 13.47
C THR A 10 10.95 20.81 13.71
N ALA A 11 10.58 20.56 14.96
CA ALA A 11 9.21 20.19 15.30
C ALA A 11 8.19 21.26 14.91
N ASP A 12 8.57 22.54 14.96
CA ASP A 12 7.69 23.66 14.57
C ASP A 12 7.55 23.75 13.05
N ASP A 13 8.64 23.50 12.31
CA ASP A 13 8.59 23.38 10.86
C ASP A 13 7.72 22.20 10.44
N PHE A 14 7.88 21.05 11.09
CA PHE A 14 7.07 19.85 10.85
C PHE A 14 5.58 20.14 11.05
N ARG A 15 5.19 20.79 12.15
CA ARG A 15 3.79 21.18 12.37
C ARG A 15 3.28 22.10 11.28
N ARG A 16 4.02 23.17 10.97
CA ARG A 16 3.63 24.16 9.97
C ARG A 16 3.43 23.51 8.59
N HIS A 17 4.40 22.72 8.16
CA HIS A 17 4.36 22.04 6.87
C HIS A 17 3.35 20.90 6.83
N GLY A 18 3.19 20.19 7.95
CA GLY A 18 2.17 19.14 8.08
C GLY A 18 0.75 19.70 7.94
N HIS A 19 0.44 20.80 8.61
CA HIS A 19 -0.86 21.45 8.45
C HIS A 19 -1.08 21.92 7.00
N ALA A 20 -0.09 22.53 6.37
CA ALA A 20 -0.18 22.94 4.97
C ALA A 20 -0.38 21.76 4.01
N LEU A 21 0.26 20.61 4.28
CA LEU A 21 0.09 19.40 3.50
C LEU A 21 -1.31 18.79 3.69
N ILE A 22 -1.82 18.78 4.91
CA ILE A 22 -3.19 18.29 5.19
C ILE A 22 -4.22 19.17 4.46
N ASP A 23 -4.07 20.49 4.51
CA ASP A 23 -4.93 21.43 3.80
C ASP A 23 -4.85 21.23 2.28
N TRP A 24 -3.65 20.94 1.76
CA TRP A 24 -3.44 20.64 0.35
C TRP A 24 -4.15 19.34 -0.05
N ILE A 25 -4.01 18.27 0.75
CA ILE A 25 -4.68 16.99 0.51
C ILE A 25 -6.21 17.17 0.53
N ALA A 26 -6.75 17.90 1.50
CA ALA A 26 -8.18 18.19 1.58
C ALA A 26 -8.68 18.87 0.30
N ARG A 27 -7.99 19.94 -0.15
CA ARG A 27 -8.33 20.63 -1.42
C ARG A 27 -8.21 19.71 -2.64
N TYR A 28 -7.22 18.81 -2.67
CA TYR A 28 -7.11 17.83 -3.75
C TYR A 28 -8.36 16.96 -3.84
N TYR A 29 -8.85 16.42 -2.72
CA TYR A 29 -10.08 15.62 -2.70
C TYR A 29 -11.32 16.43 -3.09
N GLU A 30 -11.40 17.69 -2.70
CA GLU A 30 -12.50 18.60 -3.08
C GLU A 30 -12.51 18.90 -4.59
N THR A 31 -11.36 18.86 -5.24
CA THR A 31 -11.20 19.29 -6.63
C THR A 31 -10.84 18.19 -7.62
N VAL A 32 -10.58 16.97 -7.15
CA VAL A 32 -10.11 15.84 -7.98
C VAL A 32 -11.06 15.51 -9.14
N GLU A 33 -12.36 15.75 -8.98
CA GLU A 33 -13.36 15.55 -10.03
C GLU A 33 -13.12 16.46 -11.24
N THR A 34 -12.51 17.62 -11.03
CA THR A 34 -12.24 18.60 -12.10
C THR A 34 -10.96 18.30 -12.87
N LEU A 35 -10.13 17.37 -12.36
CA LEU A 35 -8.87 16.99 -12.99
C LEU A 35 -9.07 15.89 -14.03
N PRO A 36 -8.24 15.86 -15.10
CA PRO A 36 -8.25 14.75 -16.04
C PRO A 36 -7.95 13.44 -15.30
N VAL A 37 -8.85 12.46 -15.37
CA VAL A 37 -8.68 11.16 -14.70
C VAL A 37 -7.37 10.49 -15.08
N LEU A 38 -7.08 10.44 -16.39
CA LEU A 38 -5.84 9.89 -16.92
C LEU A 38 -4.82 11.00 -17.16
N SER A 39 -3.59 10.80 -16.69
CA SER A 39 -2.50 11.72 -17.01
C SER A 39 -2.36 11.93 -18.52
N GLN A 40 -2.16 13.17 -18.93
CA GLN A 40 -1.95 13.55 -20.32
C GLN A 40 -0.46 13.49 -20.74
N ASN A 41 0.43 13.12 -19.83
CA ASN A 41 1.86 13.01 -20.08
C ASN A 41 2.20 11.77 -20.92
N ARG A 42 3.22 11.89 -21.75
CA ARG A 42 3.86 10.79 -22.47
C ARG A 42 5.02 10.22 -21.64
N PRO A 43 5.45 8.98 -21.91
CA PRO A 43 6.65 8.43 -21.25
C PRO A 43 7.85 9.37 -21.39
N GLY A 44 8.45 9.72 -20.28
CA GLY A 44 9.58 10.64 -20.18
C GLY A 44 9.24 12.10 -19.93
N ASP A 45 7.98 12.53 -20.04
CA ASP A 45 7.60 13.95 -19.84
C ASP A 45 7.86 14.41 -18.41
N VAL A 46 7.53 13.60 -17.42
CA VAL A 46 7.80 13.89 -16.01
C VAL A 46 9.32 13.92 -15.78
N ARG A 47 10.04 12.90 -16.26
CA ARG A 47 11.49 12.79 -16.06
C ARG A 47 12.25 14.01 -16.58
N ARG A 48 11.85 14.54 -17.74
CA ARG A 48 12.51 15.72 -18.34
C ARG A 48 12.35 17.01 -17.54
N GLN A 49 11.42 17.05 -16.63
CA GLN A 49 11.18 18.19 -15.75
C GLN A 49 11.94 18.09 -14.42
N LEU A 50 12.50 16.93 -14.11
CA LEU A 50 13.29 16.71 -12.90
C LEU A 50 14.75 17.12 -13.15
N PRO A 51 15.49 17.53 -12.09
CA PRO A 51 16.92 17.84 -12.18
C PRO A 51 17.73 16.62 -12.68
N ASP A 52 18.75 16.86 -13.49
CA ASP A 52 19.64 15.80 -13.99
C ASP A 52 20.50 15.19 -12.89
N HIS A 53 20.76 15.94 -11.83
CA HIS A 53 21.61 15.54 -10.71
C HIS A 53 20.90 15.77 -9.37
N ALA A 54 21.28 14.97 -8.37
CA ALA A 54 20.81 15.17 -7.01
C ALA A 54 21.18 16.59 -6.51
N PRO A 55 20.26 17.27 -5.79
CA PRO A 55 20.54 18.58 -5.25
C PRO A 55 21.73 18.53 -4.25
N GLN A 56 22.63 19.51 -4.35
CA GLN A 56 23.77 19.62 -3.45
C GLN A 56 23.43 20.32 -2.13
N THR A 57 22.31 21.01 -2.09
CA THR A 57 21.79 21.72 -0.91
C THR A 57 20.31 21.43 -0.74
N GLY A 58 19.81 21.53 0.50
CA GLY A 58 18.38 21.41 0.77
C GLY A 58 17.59 22.57 0.20
N GLU A 59 16.34 22.32 -0.16
CA GLU A 59 15.40 23.31 -0.66
C GLU A 59 14.28 23.57 0.35
N PRO A 60 13.65 24.77 0.31
CA PRO A 60 12.47 25.04 1.11
C PRO A 60 11.32 24.07 0.79
N PHE A 61 10.57 23.65 1.81
CA PHE A 61 9.40 22.79 1.64
C PHE A 61 8.39 23.34 0.62
N SER A 62 8.23 24.67 0.56
CA SER A 62 7.36 25.32 -0.42
C SER A 62 7.79 25.09 -1.87
N ALA A 63 9.09 24.99 -2.14
CA ALA A 63 9.60 24.67 -3.48
C ALA A 63 9.27 23.22 -3.85
N MET A 64 9.42 22.29 -2.91
CA MET A 64 9.01 20.89 -3.11
C MET A 64 7.50 20.79 -3.41
N MET A 65 6.66 21.53 -2.69
CA MET A 65 5.22 21.54 -2.95
C MET A 65 4.85 22.16 -4.30
N GLN A 66 5.59 23.16 -4.79
CA GLN A 66 5.42 23.68 -6.14
C GLN A 66 5.76 22.62 -7.20
N ASP A 67 6.77 21.81 -6.98
CA ASP A 67 7.10 20.70 -7.88
C ASP A 67 6.04 19.59 -7.84
N VAL A 68 5.45 19.32 -6.68
CA VAL A 68 4.28 18.43 -6.58
C VAL A 68 3.14 18.93 -7.45
N GLU A 69 2.79 20.22 -7.39
CA GLU A 69 1.69 20.79 -8.18
C GLU A 69 2.02 20.87 -9.68
N ARG A 70 3.25 21.25 -10.02
CA ARG A 70 3.64 21.53 -11.40
C ARG A 70 4.06 20.28 -12.17
N ILE A 71 4.73 19.32 -11.51
CA ILE A 71 5.35 18.16 -12.16
C ILE A 71 4.61 16.88 -11.81
N ILE A 72 4.37 16.65 -10.51
CA ILE A 72 3.87 15.35 -10.05
C ILE A 72 2.37 15.23 -10.29
N LEU A 73 1.58 16.20 -9.86
CA LEU A 73 0.12 16.15 -9.97
C LEU A 73 -0.37 15.94 -11.41
N PRO A 74 0.16 16.64 -12.44
CA PRO A 74 -0.21 16.37 -13.83
C PRO A 74 0.22 14.99 -14.34
N GLY A 75 1.24 14.38 -13.69
CA GLY A 75 1.74 13.05 -14.02
C GLY A 75 0.96 11.90 -13.36
N VAL A 76 0.05 12.21 -12.45
CA VAL A 76 -0.75 11.21 -11.72
C VAL A 76 -1.99 10.82 -12.52
N THR A 77 -2.32 9.53 -12.50
CA THR A 77 -3.67 9.05 -12.82
C THR A 77 -4.50 9.12 -11.54
N HIS A 78 -5.61 9.87 -11.58
CA HIS A 78 -6.39 10.21 -10.38
C HIS A 78 -7.35 9.08 -10.00
N TRP A 79 -6.84 8.05 -9.32
CA TRP A 79 -7.61 6.90 -8.86
C TRP A 79 -8.74 7.26 -7.88
N GLN A 80 -8.63 8.41 -7.21
CA GLN A 80 -9.65 8.91 -6.27
C GLN A 80 -10.74 9.74 -6.97
N SER A 81 -10.63 9.94 -8.28
CA SER A 81 -11.66 10.63 -9.04
C SER A 81 -12.95 9.80 -9.08
N PRO A 82 -14.15 10.41 -8.85
CA PRO A 82 -15.41 9.72 -9.02
C PRO A 82 -15.66 9.27 -10.46
N ASN A 83 -14.89 9.79 -11.42
CA ASN A 83 -14.93 9.42 -12.84
C ASN A 83 -13.92 8.32 -13.21
N PHE A 84 -13.23 7.70 -12.25
CA PHE A 84 -12.30 6.60 -12.49
C PHE A 84 -13.05 5.26 -12.52
N PHE A 85 -13.21 4.69 -13.71
CA PHE A 85 -13.95 3.43 -13.94
C PHE A 85 -13.09 2.28 -14.43
N ALA A 86 -11.76 2.39 -14.32
CA ALA A 86 -10.83 1.36 -14.74
C ALA A 86 -10.34 0.51 -13.54
N PHE A 87 -9.90 -0.72 -13.83
CA PHE A 87 -9.32 -1.66 -12.88
C PHE A 87 -10.27 -2.00 -11.71
N PHE A 88 -9.73 -2.26 -10.54
CA PHE A 88 -10.44 -2.45 -9.28
C PHE A 88 -9.82 -1.50 -8.25
N PRO A 89 -10.27 -0.24 -8.20
CA PRO A 89 -9.66 0.76 -7.36
C PRO A 89 -9.93 0.50 -5.88
N SER A 90 -8.92 0.74 -5.06
CA SER A 90 -9.10 0.86 -3.61
C SER A 90 -9.32 2.33 -3.28
N ASN A 91 -10.38 2.61 -2.54
CA ASN A 91 -10.66 3.96 -2.07
C ASN A 91 -9.75 4.31 -0.89
N SER A 92 -9.36 5.57 -0.81
CA SER A 92 -8.79 6.16 0.38
C SER A 92 -9.84 7.00 1.11
N SER A 93 -9.65 7.19 2.40
CA SER A 93 -10.49 8.06 3.21
C SER A 93 -9.62 8.95 4.11
N PHE A 94 -10.13 10.09 4.54
CA PHE A 94 -9.37 10.95 5.44
C PHE A 94 -8.91 10.24 6.72
N PRO A 95 -9.72 9.41 7.40
CA PRO A 95 -9.22 8.63 8.53
C PRO A 95 -8.09 7.67 8.15
N ALA A 96 -8.13 7.03 6.96
CA ALA A 96 -7.07 6.15 6.50
C ALA A 96 -5.77 6.91 6.24
N VAL A 97 -5.84 8.10 5.62
CA VAL A 97 -4.68 8.98 5.40
C VAL A 97 -4.04 9.40 6.74
N LEU A 98 -4.87 9.76 7.73
CA LEU A 98 -4.37 10.10 9.06
C LEU A 98 -3.78 8.88 9.79
N GLY A 99 -4.36 7.71 9.63
CA GLY A 99 -3.82 6.46 10.16
C GLY A 99 -2.45 6.12 9.58
N GLU A 100 -2.26 6.31 8.27
CA GLU A 100 -0.96 6.13 7.61
C GLU A 100 0.07 7.15 8.11
N LEU A 101 -0.30 8.41 8.24
CA LEU A 101 0.56 9.45 8.80
C LEU A 101 1.00 9.10 10.23
N LEU A 102 0.08 8.61 11.06
CA LEU A 102 0.39 8.16 12.42
C LEU A 102 1.34 6.97 12.43
N SER A 103 1.08 5.97 11.58
CA SER A 103 1.91 4.79 11.42
C SER A 103 3.35 5.15 11.00
N ALA A 104 3.48 6.04 10.01
CA ALA A 104 4.77 6.57 9.56
C ALA A 104 5.49 7.35 10.68
N GLY A 105 4.76 8.18 11.42
CA GLY A 105 5.30 8.96 12.53
C GLY A 105 5.79 8.11 13.71
N LEU A 106 5.13 6.99 13.99
CA LEU A 106 5.56 6.03 15.01
C LEU A 106 6.73 5.14 14.55
N GLY A 107 6.95 5.03 13.24
CA GLY A 107 8.00 4.17 12.67
C GLY A 107 7.82 2.70 13.02
N VAL A 108 6.56 2.23 13.09
CA VAL A 108 6.24 0.86 13.51
C VAL A 108 6.79 -0.18 12.55
N GLN A 109 7.23 -1.31 13.11
CA GLN A 109 7.76 -2.45 12.35
C GLN A 109 6.90 -3.69 12.63
N GLY A 110 5.82 -3.85 11.83
CA GLY A 110 4.80 -4.88 12.03
C GLY A 110 5.18 -6.29 11.55
N MET A 111 6.47 -6.56 11.25
CA MET A 111 6.88 -7.82 10.65
C MET A 111 6.71 -9.04 11.55
N LEU A 112 6.76 -8.86 12.86
CA LEU A 112 6.51 -9.90 13.84
C LEU A 112 6.10 -9.31 15.20
N TRP A 113 5.52 -10.14 16.06
CA TRP A 113 5.00 -9.69 17.37
C TRP A 113 6.09 -9.00 18.21
N ALA A 114 7.30 -9.52 18.26
CA ALA A 114 8.37 -8.96 19.09
C ALA A 114 8.81 -7.55 18.65
N THR A 115 8.67 -7.20 17.37
CA THR A 115 9.03 -5.87 16.85
C THR A 115 7.91 -4.86 16.97
N SER A 116 6.65 -5.31 17.03
CA SER A 116 5.49 -4.48 17.32
C SER A 116 4.30 -5.33 17.79
N PRO A 117 4.20 -5.62 19.07
CA PRO A 117 3.04 -6.36 19.62
C PRO A 117 1.70 -5.72 19.23
N ALA A 118 1.63 -4.39 19.30
CA ALA A 118 0.42 -3.65 18.96
C ALA A 118 -0.02 -3.87 17.50
N CYS A 119 0.91 -3.85 16.54
CA CYS A 119 0.57 -4.10 15.14
C CYS A 119 0.02 -5.50 14.93
N THR A 120 0.68 -6.52 15.50
CA THR A 120 0.27 -7.92 15.33
C THR A 120 -1.08 -8.20 15.98
N GLU A 121 -1.28 -7.72 17.21
CA GLU A 121 -2.51 -7.97 17.93
C GLU A 121 -3.70 -7.19 17.33
N LEU A 122 -3.46 -5.95 16.89
CA LEU A 122 -4.48 -5.16 16.20
C LEU A 122 -4.87 -5.81 14.86
N GLU A 123 -3.90 -6.26 14.06
CA GLU A 123 -4.16 -6.98 12.81
C GLU A 123 -5.01 -8.23 13.06
N THR A 124 -4.60 -9.07 14.01
CA THR A 124 -5.31 -10.27 14.37
C THR A 124 -6.77 -9.98 14.77
N HIS A 125 -6.97 -8.96 15.59
CA HIS A 125 -8.30 -8.57 16.06
C HIS A 125 -9.19 -8.03 14.92
N VAL A 126 -8.63 -7.23 14.04
CA VAL A 126 -9.35 -6.71 12.86
C VAL A 126 -9.69 -7.85 11.89
N MET A 127 -8.80 -8.83 11.71
CA MET A 127 -9.09 -10.02 10.88
C MET A 127 -10.26 -10.82 11.47
N ASP A 128 -10.36 -10.98 12.78
CA ASP A 128 -11.50 -11.64 13.43
C ASP A 128 -12.81 -10.87 13.20
N TRP A 129 -12.78 -9.54 13.24
CA TRP A 129 -13.92 -8.71 12.87
C TRP A 129 -14.35 -8.93 11.40
N LEU A 130 -13.40 -9.06 10.49
CA LEU A 130 -13.71 -9.33 9.08
C LEU A 130 -14.33 -10.71 8.89
N VAL A 131 -13.93 -11.72 9.67
CA VAL A 131 -14.59 -13.04 9.66
C VAL A 131 -16.08 -12.89 10.01
N ASP A 132 -16.40 -12.14 11.07
CA ASP A 132 -17.79 -11.91 11.48
C ASP A 132 -18.56 -11.08 10.45
N MET A 133 -17.98 -9.98 9.96
CA MET A 133 -18.62 -9.09 8.97
C MET A 133 -18.92 -9.80 7.65
N MET A 134 -18.08 -10.73 7.23
CA MET A 134 -18.28 -11.51 6.00
C MET A 134 -19.12 -12.77 6.20
N GLY A 135 -19.51 -13.08 7.45
CA GLY A 135 -20.26 -14.30 7.76
C GLY A 135 -19.45 -15.58 7.50
N LEU A 136 -18.13 -15.54 7.64
CA LEU A 136 -17.28 -16.71 7.44
C LEU A 136 -17.37 -17.67 8.62
N PRO A 137 -17.08 -18.98 8.39
CA PRO A 137 -17.06 -19.96 9.48
C PRO A 137 -16.08 -19.57 10.60
N PRO A 138 -16.41 -19.83 11.88
CA PRO A 138 -15.55 -19.49 13.02
C PRO A 138 -14.17 -20.13 12.97
N VAL A 139 -13.99 -21.22 12.19
CA VAL A 139 -12.68 -21.85 11.98
C VAL A 139 -11.61 -20.90 11.42
N PHE A 140 -11.99 -19.76 10.84
CA PHE A 140 -11.08 -18.73 10.35
C PHE A 140 -10.71 -17.67 11.42
N LYS A 141 -11.23 -17.75 12.63
CA LYS A 141 -10.83 -16.87 13.73
C LYS A 141 -9.51 -17.27 14.36
N SER A 142 -8.85 -16.31 14.97
CA SER A 142 -7.51 -16.47 15.56
C SER A 142 -7.50 -17.38 16.80
N ASP A 143 -8.63 -17.59 17.46
CA ASP A 143 -8.81 -18.51 18.60
C ASP A 143 -9.10 -19.95 18.17
N SER A 144 -9.04 -20.25 16.87
CA SER A 144 -9.26 -21.56 16.29
C SER A 144 -8.01 -22.11 15.61
N ALA A 145 -8.17 -23.14 14.76
CA ALA A 145 -7.08 -23.67 13.93
C ALA A 145 -6.74 -22.79 12.70
N GLY A 146 -7.52 -21.76 12.45
CA GLY A 146 -7.34 -20.81 11.35
C GLY A 146 -6.71 -19.50 11.80
N GLY A 147 -7.05 -18.46 11.10
CA GLY A 147 -6.60 -17.09 11.31
C GLY A 147 -6.54 -16.33 10.01
N GLY A 148 -6.36 -15.04 10.08
CA GLY A 148 -6.17 -14.14 8.94
C GLY A 148 -4.86 -13.37 9.06
N VAL A 149 -4.32 -12.97 7.92
CA VAL A 149 -3.14 -12.10 7.83
C VAL A 149 -3.28 -11.19 6.62
N ILE A 150 -2.88 -9.93 6.76
CA ILE A 150 -2.85 -8.97 5.66
C ILE A 150 -1.58 -9.19 4.83
N GLN A 151 -1.75 -9.38 3.53
CA GLN A 151 -0.63 -9.43 2.59
C GLN A 151 -0.40 -8.06 1.95
N GLU A 152 0.84 -7.78 1.51
CA GLU A 152 1.18 -6.50 0.89
C GLU A 152 0.47 -6.25 -0.44
N SER A 153 -0.03 -7.31 -1.08
CA SER A 153 -0.78 -7.21 -2.34
C SER A 153 -1.71 -8.41 -2.54
N ALA A 154 -2.71 -8.23 -3.38
CA ALA A 154 -3.58 -9.34 -3.83
C ALA A 154 -2.79 -10.44 -4.56
N SER A 155 -1.69 -10.09 -5.22
CA SER A 155 -0.81 -11.07 -5.89
C SER A 155 -0.11 -11.97 -4.90
N SER A 156 0.43 -11.43 -3.81
CA SER A 156 1.04 -12.21 -2.72
C SER A 156 0.00 -13.05 -1.99
N GLY A 157 -1.19 -12.48 -1.74
CA GLY A 157 -2.30 -13.22 -1.17
C GLY A 157 -2.68 -14.44 -2.00
N ALA A 158 -2.79 -14.28 -3.33
CA ALA A 158 -3.06 -15.37 -4.25
C ALA A 158 -1.95 -16.43 -4.24
N LEU A 159 -0.67 -16.00 -4.24
CA LEU A 159 0.48 -16.92 -4.15
C LEU A 159 0.45 -17.71 -2.84
N CYS A 160 0.29 -17.05 -1.70
CA CYS A 160 0.23 -17.70 -0.40
C CYS A 160 -0.92 -18.72 -0.32
N ALA A 161 -2.11 -18.35 -0.82
CA ALA A 161 -3.26 -19.24 -0.85
C ALA A 161 -3.01 -20.50 -1.72
N LEU A 162 -2.39 -20.34 -2.90
CA LEU A 162 -2.07 -21.45 -3.79
C LEU A 162 -0.97 -22.34 -3.23
N VAL A 163 0.05 -21.76 -2.59
CA VAL A 163 1.08 -22.53 -1.88
C VAL A 163 0.47 -23.32 -0.73
N ALA A 164 -0.37 -22.69 0.09
CA ALA A 164 -1.07 -23.37 1.18
C ALA A 164 -1.97 -24.52 0.68
N ALA A 165 -2.71 -24.28 -0.42
CA ALA A 165 -3.54 -25.31 -1.06
C ALA A 165 -2.69 -26.49 -1.58
N ARG A 166 -1.54 -26.21 -2.19
CA ARG A 166 -0.60 -27.24 -2.65
C ARG A 166 -0.08 -28.07 -1.48
N GLU A 167 0.38 -27.43 -0.43
CA GLU A 167 0.90 -28.13 0.74
C GLU A 167 -0.18 -28.97 1.42
N ARG A 168 -1.38 -28.44 1.58
CA ARG A 168 -2.52 -29.18 2.13
C ARG A 168 -2.88 -30.40 1.27
N ALA A 169 -2.89 -30.26 -0.05
CA ALA A 169 -3.20 -31.35 -0.98
C ALA A 169 -2.16 -32.46 -1.01
N THR A 170 -0.97 -32.22 -0.48
CA THR A 170 0.16 -33.17 -0.50
C THR A 170 0.62 -33.58 0.89
N ASP A 171 -0.12 -33.24 1.92
CA ASP A 171 0.28 -33.44 3.32
C ASP A 171 1.70 -32.94 3.61
N PHE A 172 1.98 -31.72 3.11
CA PHE A 172 3.29 -31.06 3.20
C PHE A 172 4.46 -31.81 2.53
N ALA A 173 4.18 -32.77 1.67
CA ALA A 173 5.22 -33.54 0.97
C ALA A 173 5.96 -32.65 -0.05
N SER A 174 5.28 -31.71 -0.69
CA SER A 174 5.91 -30.81 -1.68
C SER A 174 7.02 -29.98 -1.06
N ASN A 175 6.83 -29.46 0.13
CA ASN A 175 7.83 -28.66 0.84
C ASN A 175 9.03 -29.49 1.33
N ARG A 176 8.81 -30.78 1.64
CA ARG A 176 9.86 -31.69 2.17
C ARG A 176 10.67 -32.37 1.08
N HIS A 177 10.04 -32.72 -0.03
CA HIS A 177 10.61 -33.62 -1.04
C HIS A 177 10.58 -33.05 -2.46
N GLY A 178 10.14 -31.80 -2.63
CA GLY A 178 9.88 -31.22 -3.94
C GLY A 178 8.56 -31.69 -4.55
N GLY A 179 8.18 -31.04 -5.65
CA GLY A 179 6.94 -31.37 -6.36
C GLY A 179 7.07 -32.66 -7.17
N ASN A 180 6.24 -33.64 -6.87
CA ASN A 180 6.06 -34.80 -7.70
C ASN A 180 4.62 -34.86 -8.23
N GLY A 181 4.46 -35.11 -9.53
CA GLY A 181 3.17 -35.31 -10.17
C GLY A 181 2.52 -33.99 -10.66
N ARG A 182 1.52 -34.16 -11.51
CA ARG A 182 0.72 -33.06 -12.08
C ARG A 182 -0.37 -32.67 -11.12
N ARG A 183 -0.49 -31.34 -10.89
CA ARG A 183 -1.59 -30.72 -10.15
C ARG A 183 -2.35 -29.82 -11.09
N THR A 184 -3.64 -29.61 -10.83
CA THR A 184 -4.50 -28.79 -11.64
C THR A 184 -5.13 -27.71 -10.77
N ALA A 185 -5.08 -26.49 -11.24
CA ALA A 185 -5.83 -25.38 -10.69
C ALA A 185 -6.80 -24.87 -11.76
N TYR A 186 -8.01 -24.55 -11.35
CA TYR A 186 -9.04 -24.01 -12.24
C TYR A 186 -9.25 -22.54 -11.96
N ALA A 187 -9.28 -21.74 -13.01
CA ALA A 187 -9.57 -20.31 -12.93
C ALA A 187 -10.43 -19.89 -14.12
N SER A 188 -11.17 -18.81 -13.96
CA SER A 188 -11.88 -18.15 -15.05
C SER A 188 -10.89 -17.53 -16.03
N THR A 189 -11.27 -17.42 -17.31
CA THR A 189 -10.51 -16.65 -18.31
C THR A 189 -10.42 -15.15 -17.99
N GLN A 190 -11.26 -14.67 -17.08
CA GLN A 190 -11.26 -13.30 -16.58
C GLN A 190 -10.44 -13.13 -15.29
N ALA A 191 -9.82 -14.22 -14.77
CA ALA A 191 -9.00 -14.13 -13.58
C ALA A 191 -7.77 -13.24 -13.83
N HIS A 192 -7.38 -12.48 -12.79
CA HIS A 192 -6.19 -11.65 -12.87
C HIS A 192 -4.93 -12.49 -13.10
N SER A 193 -3.98 -11.98 -13.84
CA SER A 193 -2.75 -12.67 -14.22
C SER A 193 -1.89 -13.18 -13.05
N SER A 194 -2.10 -12.67 -11.83
CA SER A 194 -1.43 -13.16 -10.61
C SER A 194 -1.74 -14.62 -10.32
N ILE A 195 -2.95 -15.09 -10.65
CA ILE A 195 -3.33 -16.48 -10.46
C ILE A 195 -2.48 -17.40 -11.36
N GLU A 196 -2.40 -17.09 -12.66
CA GLU A 196 -1.57 -17.83 -13.59
C GLU A 196 -0.08 -17.80 -13.21
N LYS A 197 0.42 -16.63 -12.79
CA LYS A 197 1.82 -16.48 -12.34
C LYS A 197 2.10 -17.33 -11.10
N ALA A 198 1.20 -17.30 -10.13
CA ALA A 198 1.36 -18.08 -8.89
C ALA A 198 1.30 -19.60 -9.11
N ILE A 199 0.52 -20.06 -10.11
CA ILE A 199 0.46 -21.49 -10.49
C ILE A 199 1.76 -21.96 -11.14
N LYS A 200 2.49 -21.09 -11.82
CA LYS A 200 3.76 -21.41 -12.50
C LYS A 200 4.96 -21.52 -11.56
N LEU A 201 4.81 -21.12 -10.31
CA LEU A 201 5.82 -21.23 -9.25
C LEU A 201 5.67 -22.54 -8.45
#